data_16b84e143919b06022765befeeda620a
#
_entry.id   16b84e143919b06022765befeeda620a
#
_cell.length_a   1.000
_cell.length_b   1.000
_cell.length_c   1.000
_cell.angle_alpha   90.00
_cell.angle_beta   90.00
_cell.angle_gamma   90.00
#
_symmetry.space_group_name_H-M   'P 1'
#
loop_
_entity.id
_entity.type
_entity.pdbx_description
1 polymer ?
#
loop_
_entity_poly.entity_id
_entity_poly.type
_entity_poly.pdbx_seq_one_letter_code
_entity_poly.pdbx_strand_id
1 'polypeptide(L)'
;ETGIMVKGEIMFLPPGVSEAFAERSGWGFGYVTWDEVRALVKPRAEDAHKGMYGHALLVCGSRGMPGAAVLSAGAALRSGCGLVTVHLPESERFPVEANFPSAMVSLDTADCFTELPADMTRYTAVGIGCGLGQDSRTVEALECLLEWCRTRKVRMVIDADALNMLSGHTG
;
A
#
# COMPACT_ATOMS: atom_id res chain seq x y z
N GLU A 1 -16.16 11.09 -13.83
CA GLU A 1 -16.25 12.55 -13.66
C GLU A 1 -15.08 12.99 -12.79
N THR A 2 -14.20 13.79 -13.37
CA THR A 2 -13.09 14.39 -12.64
C THR A 2 -13.63 15.39 -11.65
N GLY A 3 -13.58 15.07 -10.35
CA GLY A 3 -13.99 15.98 -9.29
C GLY A 3 -13.14 17.24 -9.34
N ILE A 4 -13.78 18.36 -9.56
CA ILE A 4 -13.16 19.67 -9.43
C ILE A 4 -12.90 19.89 -7.94
N MET A 5 -11.63 19.98 -7.54
CA MET A 5 -11.28 20.40 -6.18
C MET A 5 -11.67 21.87 -6.00
N VAL A 6 -12.79 22.12 -5.35
CA VAL A 6 -13.21 23.46 -4.95
C VAL A 6 -12.56 23.76 -3.60
N LYS A 7 -11.78 24.84 -3.52
CA LYS A 7 -11.32 25.35 -2.23
C LYS A 7 -12.51 26.01 -1.52
N GLY A 8 -12.95 25.41 -0.41
CA GLY A 8 -14.03 25.92 0.43
C GLY A 8 -14.23 25.05 1.66
N GLU A 9 -15.00 25.52 2.61
CA GLU A 9 -15.40 24.74 3.78
C GLU A 9 -16.47 23.73 3.33
N ILE A 10 -16.19 22.43 3.50
CA ILE A 10 -17.16 21.39 3.19
C ILE A 10 -17.97 21.12 4.44
N MET A 11 -19.24 21.50 4.43
CA MET A 11 -20.16 21.23 5.51
C MET A 11 -21.04 20.03 5.15
N PHE A 12 -20.89 18.93 5.89
CA PHE A 12 -21.77 17.77 5.76
C PHE A 12 -23.05 18.03 6.55
N LEU A 13 -24.14 18.27 5.84
CA LEU A 13 -25.46 18.31 6.45
C LEU A 13 -26.08 16.92 6.36
N PRO A 14 -26.49 16.30 7.48
CA PRO A 14 -27.20 15.04 7.43
C PRO A 14 -28.50 15.23 6.63
N PRO A 15 -28.73 14.49 5.54
CA PRO A 15 -29.88 14.67 4.65
C PRO A 15 -31.21 14.21 5.27
N GLY A 16 -31.25 13.87 6.55
CA GLY A 16 -32.43 13.30 7.19
C GLY A 16 -32.84 11.92 6.70
N VAL A 17 -31.96 11.24 5.98
CA VAL A 17 -32.16 9.88 5.48
C VAL A 17 -31.85 8.91 6.60
N SER A 18 -32.75 7.96 6.87
CA SER A 18 -32.49 6.93 7.88
C SER A 18 -31.39 5.95 7.42
N GLU A 19 -30.58 5.48 8.37
CA GLU A 19 -29.55 4.45 8.10
C GLU A 19 -30.14 3.22 7.39
N ALA A 20 -31.33 2.78 7.79
CA ALA A 20 -32.03 1.67 7.16
C ALA A 20 -32.42 1.93 5.70
N PHE A 21 -32.56 3.19 5.28
CA PHE A 21 -32.77 3.53 3.87
C PHE A 21 -31.44 3.53 3.12
N ALA A 22 -30.36 4.06 3.69
CA ALA A 22 -29.03 4.04 3.09
C ALA A 22 -28.55 2.60 2.84
N GLU A 23 -28.71 1.70 3.81
CA GLU A 23 -28.41 0.28 3.68
C GLU A 23 -29.19 -0.43 2.57
N ARG A 24 -30.49 -0.07 2.39
CA ARG A 24 -31.34 -0.67 1.35
C ARG A 24 -31.13 -0.09 -0.04
N SER A 25 -30.58 1.11 -0.15
CA SER A 25 -30.40 1.81 -1.42
C SER A 25 -29.37 1.18 -2.35
N GLY A 26 -28.55 0.22 -1.85
CA GLY A 26 -27.56 -0.48 -2.66
C GLY A 26 -26.47 0.43 -3.22
N TRP A 27 -26.20 1.55 -2.56
CA TRP A 27 -25.15 2.45 -2.97
C TRP A 27 -23.81 1.75 -2.84
N GLY A 28 -23.14 1.52 -3.96
CA GLY A 28 -21.86 0.82 -4.03
C GLY A 28 -20.66 1.63 -3.49
N PHE A 29 -20.91 2.72 -2.76
CA PHE A 29 -19.88 3.58 -2.18
C PHE A 29 -20.01 3.59 -0.66
N GLY A 30 -18.90 3.26 0.01
CA GLY A 30 -18.77 3.38 1.45
C GLY A 30 -17.92 4.61 1.79
N TYR A 31 -18.30 5.33 2.84
CA TYR A 31 -17.48 6.36 3.44
C TYR A 31 -16.88 5.83 4.74
N VAL A 32 -15.56 5.80 4.83
CA VAL A 32 -14.87 5.32 6.04
C VAL A 32 -15.00 6.39 7.13
N THR A 33 -15.70 6.05 8.20
CA THR A 33 -15.92 6.95 9.33
C THR A 33 -14.77 6.88 10.35
N TRP A 34 -14.66 7.93 11.17
CA TRP A 34 -13.67 7.95 12.26
C TRP A 34 -13.89 6.85 13.29
N ASP A 35 -15.13 6.46 13.54
CA ASP A 35 -15.47 5.41 14.49
C ASP A 35 -15.06 4.02 13.96
N GLU A 36 -15.21 3.76 12.66
CA GLU A 36 -14.69 2.54 12.03
C GLU A 36 -13.17 2.47 12.13
N VAL A 37 -12.46 3.58 11.84
CA VAL A 37 -10.99 3.62 11.98
C VAL A 37 -10.59 3.39 13.43
N ARG A 38 -11.26 4.03 14.39
CA ARG A 38 -10.98 3.89 15.82
C ARG A 38 -11.20 2.46 16.31
N ALA A 39 -12.20 1.75 15.79
CA ALA A 39 -12.45 0.35 16.12
C ALA A 39 -11.35 -0.61 15.62
N LEU A 40 -10.61 -0.24 14.57
CA LEU A 40 -9.49 -1.01 14.02
C LEU A 40 -8.21 -0.80 14.83
N VAL A 41 -8.05 0.35 15.48
CA VAL A 41 -6.84 0.67 16.27
C VAL A 41 -6.93 0.00 17.63
N LYS A 42 -6.07 -1.00 17.85
CA LYS A 42 -5.98 -1.71 19.14
C LYS A 42 -4.82 -1.18 19.97
N PRO A 43 -5.00 -0.99 21.29
CA PRO A 43 -3.91 -0.69 22.20
C PRO A 43 -2.81 -1.76 22.10
N ARG A 44 -1.55 -1.34 22.19
CA ARG A 44 -0.43 -2.28 22.24
C ARG A 44 -0.29 -2.82 23.66
N ALA A 45 0.04 -4.12 23.79
CA ALA A 45 0.39 -4.70 25.09
C ALA A 45 1.74 -4.12 25.57
N GLU A 46 1.92 -4.00 26.90
CA GLU A 46 3.12 -3.40 27.50
C GLU A 46 4.41 -4.18 27.17
N ASP A 47 4.29 -5.51 27.05
CA ASP A 47 5.39 -6.42 26.73
C ASP A 47 5.55 -6.71 25.23
N ALA A 48 4.79 -6.00 24.37
CA ALA A 48 4.80 -6.25 22.95
C ALA A 48 6.11 -5.77 22.30
N HIS A 49 6.65 -6.60 21.42
CA HIS A 49 7.82 -6.24 20.59
C HIS A 49 7.42 -6.07 19.11
N LYS A 50 8.29 -5.41 18.34
CA LYS A 50 8.03 -5.07 16.93
C LYS A 50 7.63 -6.27 16.05
N GLY A 51 8.16 -7.46 16.30
CA GLY A 51 7.82 -8.67 15.54
C GLY A 51 6.38 -9.12 15.65
N MET A 52 5.65 -8.75 16.72
CA MET A 52 4.24 -9.08 16.91
C MET A 52 3.30 -8.25 16.03
N TYR A 53 3.78 -7.13 15.48
CA TYR A 53 2.98 -6.22 14.65
C TYR A 53 3.23 -6.39 13.15
N GLY A 54 3.72 -7.59 12.77
CA GLY A 54 3.91 -7.99 11.38
C GLY A 54 5.11 -7.34 10.69
N HIS A 55 5.35 -7.80 9.49
CA HIS A 55 6.39 -7.32 8.60
C HIS A 55 5.78 -7.01 7.23
N ALA A 56 5.68 -5.75 6.89
CA ALA A 56 5.18 -5.30 5.60
C ALA A 56 6.31 -5.26 4.56
N LEU A 57 6.04 -5.81 3.38
CA LEU A 57 6.79 -5.54 2.16
C LEU A 57 6.06 -4.46 1.37
N LEU A 58 6.75 -3.40 1.01
CA LEU A 58 6.24 -2.35 0.15
C LEU A 58 7.03 -2.36 -1.16
N VAL A 59 6.38 -2.73 -2.25
CA VAL A 59 6.96 -2.68 -3.61
C VAL A 59 6.49 -1.38 -4.24
N CYS A 60 7.32 -0.35 -4.14
CA CYS A 60 6.95 1.02 -4.46
C CYS A 60 8.16 1.79 -5.01
N GLY A 61 7.90 2.67 -5.95
CA GLY A 61 8.94 3.48 -6.57
C GLY A 61 9.61 2.79 -7.75
N SER A 62 10.06 3.59 -8.67
CA SER A 62 10.88 3.24 -9.81
C SER A 62 11.83 4.39 -10.08
N ARG A 63 12.72 4.26 -11.05
CA ARG A 63 13.67 5.30 -11.41
C ARG A 63 12.98 6.66 -11.63
N GLY A 64 13.39 7.65 -10.84
CA GLY A 64 12.81 9.00 -10.86
C GLY A 64 11.53 9.16 -10.03
N MET A 65 11.04 8.10 -9.39
CA MET A 65 9.83 8.13 -8.54
C MET A 65 10.06 7.61 -7.11
N PRO A 66 11.19 7.89 -6.44
CA PRO A 66 11.44 7.40 -5.09
C PRO A 66 10.49 8.00 -4.04
N GLY A 67 9.88 9.15 -4.34
CA GLY A 67 8.94 9.80 -3.43
C GLY A 67 7.75 8.93 -3.05
N ALA A 68 7.26 8.09 -3.97
CA ALA A 68 6.19 7.14 -3.69
C ALA A 68 6.61 6.11 -2.62
N ALA A 69 7.84 5.60 -2.71
CA ALA A 69 8.42 4.68 -1.74
C ALA A 69 8.58 5.35 -0.36
N VAL A 70 9.04 6.59 -0.32
CA VAL A 70 9.18 7.39 0.92
C VAL A 70 7.83 7.58 1.60
N LEU A 71 6.79 7.99 0.85
CA LEU A 71 5.46 8.21 1.40
C LEU A 71 4.85 6.90 1.94
N SER A 72 4.96 5.82 1.18
CA SER A 72 4.46 4.49 1.57
C SER A 72 5.15 3.96 2.83
N ALA A 73 6.49 4.07 2.90
CA ALA A 73 7.27 3.67 4.07
C ALA A 73 6.85 4.47 5.32
N GLY A 74 6.75 5.79 5.17
CA GLY A 74 6.35 6.67 6.26
C GLY A 74 4.93 6.40 6.76
N ALA A 75 4.00 6.12 5.87
CA ALA A 75 2.62 5.76 6.23
C ALA A 75 2.58 4.44 7.00
N ALA A 76 3.24 3.38 6.49
CA ALA A 76 3.28 2.07 7.14
C ALA A 76 3.90 2.12 8.55
N LEU A 77 5.03 2.83 8.71
CA LEU A 77 5.67 3.00 10.01
C LEU A 77 4.78 3.75 11.01
N ARG A 78 4.14 4.85 10.57
CA ARG A 78 3.25 5.66 11.41
C ARG A 78 1.94 4.95 11.75
N SER A 79 1.47 4.05 10.89
CA SER A 79 0.28 3.22 11.15
C SER A 79 0.53 2.11 12.16
N GLY A 80 1.78 1.95 12.63
CA GLY A 80 2.12 1.00 13.66
C GLY A 80 2.59 -0.36 13.17
N CYS A 81 2.97 -0.51 11.91
CA CYS A 81 3.62 -1.71 11.41
C CYS A 81 4.90 -2.00 12.19
N GLY A 82 5.11 -3.27 12.56
CA GLY A 82 6.25 -3.66 13.39
C GLY A 82 7.58 -3.59 12.65
N LEU A 83 7.60 -4.07 11.43
CA LEU A 83 8.74 -4.05 10.51
C LEU A 83 8.27 -3.65 9.12
N VAL A 84 9.04 -2.82 8.44
CA VAL A 84 8.79 -2.38 7.06
C VAL A 84 10.03 -2.63 6.22
N THR A 85 9.87 -3.32 5.10
CA THR A 85 10.87 -3.41 4.04
C THR A 85 10.30 -2.75 2.80
N VAL A 86 11.07 -1.87 2.19
CA VAL A 86 10.75 -1.27 0.90
C VAL A 86 11.60 -1.95 -0.16
N HIS A 87 10.95 -2.49 -1.19
CA HIS A 87 11.60 -3.04 -2.37
C HIS A 87 11.51 -2.04 -3.50
N LEU A 88 12.66 -1.60 -4.00
CA LEU A 88 12.80 -0.55 -5.00
C LEU A 88 14.13 -0.68 -5.74
N PRO A 89 14.31 0.01 -6.90
CA PRO A 89 15.60 0.07 -7.58
C PRO A 89 16.73 0.55 -6.68
N GLU A 90 17.91 -0.08 -6.82
CA GLU A 90 19.10 0.29 -6.03
C GLU A 90 19.47 1.78 -6.18
N SER A 91 19.31 2.34 -7.37
CA SER A 91 19.57 3.76 -7.65
C SER A 91 18.72 4.72 -6.82
N GLU A 92 17.55 4.26 -6.36
CA GLU A 92 16.53 5.08 -5.68
C GLU A 92 16.46 4.82 -4.16
N ARG A 93 17.39 4.05 -3.58
CA ARG A 93 17.36 3.67 -2.15
C ARG A 93 17.55 4.84 -1.20
N PHE A 94 18.44 5.77 -1.55
CA PHE A 94 18.90 6.83 -0.64
C PHE A 94 17.76 7.69 -0.05
N PRO A 95 16.74 8.13 -0.80
CA PRO A 95 15.61 8.87 -0.23
C PRO A 95 14.86 8.12 0.88
N VAL A 96 14.70 6.80 0.76
CA VAL A 96 14.05 5.98 1.80
C VAL A 96 14.94 5.89 3.03
N GLU A 97 16.22 5.53 2.85
CA GLU A 97 17.20 5.41 3.95
C GLU A 97 17.38 6.72 4.72
N ALA A 98 17.42 7.85 3.99
CA ALA A 98 17.60 9.17 4.61
C ALA A 98 16.37 9.64 5.41
N ASN A 99 15.16 9.35 4.95
CA ASN A 99 13.93 9.80 5.62
C ASN A 99 13.44 8.81 6.68
N PHE A 100 13.66 7.52 6.47
CA PHE A 100 13.16 6.45 7.35
C PHE A 100 14.23 5.38 7.61
N PRO A 101 15.26 5.70 8.41
CA PRO A 101 16.35 4.75 8.72
C PRO A 101 15.88 3.51 9.49
N SER A 102 14.64 3.51 9.97
CA SER A 102 13.99 2.34 10.59
C SER A 102 13.34 1.39 9.58
N ALA A 103 13.17 1.81 8.34
CA ALA A 103 12.75 0.93 7.25
C ALA A 103 13.96 0.19 6.70
N MET A 104 13.78 -1.09 6.42
CA MET A 104 14.76 -1.89 5.67
C MET A 104 14.54 -1.67 4.17
N VAL A 105 15.58 -1.84 3.38
CA VAL A 105 15.49 -1.85 1.92
C VAL A 105 15.83 -3.22 1.36
N SER A 106 15.14 -3.59 0.29
CA SER A 106 15.42 -4.71 -0.58
C SER A 106 15.60 -4.13 -1.99
N LEU A 107 16.66 -4.47 -2.66
CA LEU A 107 17.06 -3.76 -3.85
C LEU A 107 16.81 -4.61 -5.10
N ASP A 108 16.17 -3.98 -6.10
CA ASP A 108 16.11 -4.48 -7.46
C ASP A 108 17.32 -3.92 -8.23
N THR A 109 17.98 -4.76 -9.00
CA THR A 109 19.15 -4.35 -9.80
C THR A 109 18.76 -3.55 -11.03
N ALA A 110 17.51 -3.65 -11.46
CA ALA A 110 16.95 -2.88 -12.55
C ALA A 110 16.46 -1.48 -12.09
N ASP A 111 16.02 -0.68 -13.02
CA ASP A 111 15.46 0.65 -12.80
C ASP A 111 13.94 0.66 -12.49
N CYS A 112 13.34 -0.52 -12.45
CA CYS A 112 11.95 -0.78 -12.11
C CYS A 112 11.84 -2.11 -11.34
N PHE A 113 10.65 -2.45 -10.87
CA PHE A 113 10.40 -3.75 -10.21
C PHE A 113 10.47 -4.89 -11.23
N THR A 114 11.43 -5.80 -11.07
CA THR A 114 11.66 -6.93 -11.98
C THR A 114 11.80 -8.28 -11.27
N GLU A 115 12.09 -8.28 -9.98
CA GLU A 115 12.30 -9.52 -9.23
C GLU A 115 11.75 -9.43 -7.80
N LEU A 116 11.33 -10.55 -7.27
CA LEU A 116 10.89 -10.62 -5.88
C LEU A 116 12.10 -10.61 -4.94
N PRO A 117 11.98 -10.03 -3.71
CA PRO A 117 12.98 -10.20 -2.68
C PRO A 117 13.36 -11.68 -2.46
N ALA A 118 14.64 -11.96 -2.23
CA ALA A 118 15.16 -13.33 -2.11
C ALA A 118 14.46 -14.16 -1.02
N ASP A 119 14.03 -13.55 0.08
CA ASP A 119 13.28 -14.21 1.15
C ASP A 119 11.93 -13.53 1.38
N MET A 120 10.94 -14.05 0.70
CA MET A 120 9.55 -13.59 0.81
C MET A 120 8.84 -14.13 2.06
N THR A 121 9.37 -15.17 2.72
CA THR A 121 8.64 -15.88 3.79
C THR A 121 8.46 -15.08 5.07
N ARG A 122 9.27 -14.06 5.25
CA ARG A 122 9.22 -13.16 6.42
C ARG A 122 8.08 -12.14 6.39
N TYR A 123 7.47 -11.90 5.21
CA TYR A 123 6.46 -10.87 5.06
C TYR A 123 5.06 -11.37 5.38
N THR A 124 4.34 -10.62 6.19
CA THR A 124 2.96 -10.93 6.63
C THR A 124 1.91 -10.14 5.86
N ALA A 125 2.32 -9.08 5.19
CA ALA A 125 1.50 -8.25 4.33
C ALA A 125 2.35 -7.64 3.21
N VAL A 126 1.73 -7.35 2.07
CA VAL A 126 2.37 -6.73 0.91
C VAL A 126 1.55 -5.52 0.46
N GLY A 127 2.22 -4.40 0.21
CA GLY A 127 1.65 -3.25 -0.51
C GLY A 127 2.40 -3.05 -1.81
N ILE A 128 1.69 -2.89 -2.92
CA ILE A 128 2.30 -2.72 -4.25
C ILE A 128 1.55 -1.71 -5.09
N GLY A 129 2.29 -0.90 -5.86
CA GLY A 129 1.72 -0.11 -6.94
C GLY A 129 2.19 1.33 -7.03
N CYS A 130 2.43 1.97 -5.89
CA CYS A 130 2.74 3.40 -5.88
C CYS A 130 4.07 3.70 -6.58
N GLY A 131 3.99 4.40 -7.73
CA GLY A 131 5.17 4.85 -8.47
C GLY A 131 5.99 3.74 -9.13
N LEU A 132 5.38 2.62 -9.50
CA LEU A 132 6.07 1.52 -10.17
C LEU A 132 6.34 1.78 -11.65
N GLY A 133 5.56 2.67 -12.29
CA GLY A 133 5.52 2.77 -13.74
C GLY A 133 4.76 1.59 -14.37
N GLN A 134 4.88 1.46 -15.70
CA GLN A 134 4.15 0.44 -16.47
C GLN A 134 5.09 -0.31 -17.44
N ASP A 135 6.31 -0.61 -16.99
CA ASP A 135 7.26 -1.41 -17.77
C ASP A 135 6.76 -2.87 -17.87
N SER A 136 6.94 -3.50 -19.02
CA SER A 136 6.50 -4.90 -19.23
C SER A 136 7.15 -5.88 -18.26
N ARG A 137 8.40 -5.65 -17.87
CA ARG A 137 9.12 -6.46 -16.86
C ARG A 137 8.44 -6.36 -15.49
N THR A 138 7.89 -5.18 -15.17
CA THR A 138 7.15 -4.96 -13.91
C THR A 138 5.84 -5.72 -13.90
N VAL A 139 5.17 -5.85 -15.06
CA VAL A 139 3.95 -6.67 -15.19
C VAL A 139 4.24 -8.13 -14.88
N GLU A 140 5.30 -8.71 -15.46
CA GLU A 140 5.70 -10.10 -15.22
C GLU A 140 6.04 -10.34 -13.73
N ALA A 141 6.79 -9.42 -13.12
CA ALA A 141 7.12 -9.50 -11.69
C ALA A 141 5.89 -9.34 -10.78
N LEU A 142 4.93 -8.49 -11.18
CA LEU A 142 3.65 -8.32 -10.49
C LEU A 142 2.86 -9.63 -10.50
N GLU A 143 2.75 -10.30 -11.64
CA GLU A 143 2.05 -11.59 -11.76
C GLU A 143 2.68 -12.64 -10.83
N CYS A 144 4.00 -12.74 -10.81
CA CYS A 144 4.72 -13.63 -9.89
C CYS A 144 4.42 -13.31 -8.41
N LEU A 145 4.37 -12.03 -8.05
CA LEU A 145 4.06 -11.60 -6.69
C LEU A 145 2.62 -11.92 -6.31
N LEU A 146 1.67 -11.68 -7.21
CA LEU A 146 0.25 -12.02 -7.01
C LEU A 146 0.08 -13.51 -6.75
N GLU A 147 0.69 -14.36 -7.58
CA GLU A 147 0.61 -15.82 -7.42
C GLU A 147 1.24 -16.28 -6.11
N TRP A 148 2.38 -15.71 -5.72
CA TRP A 148 3.00 -16.01 -4.44
C TRP A 148 2.08 -15.64 -3.27
N CYS A 149 1.51 -14.43 -3.27
CA CYS A 149 0.61 -13.97 -2.22
C CYS A 149 -0.66 -14.81 -2.15
N ARG A 150 -1.23 -15.17 -3.31
CA ARG A 150 -2.42 -16.02 -3.41
C ARG A 150 -2.17 -17.40 -2.80
N THR A 151 -1.05 -18.04 -3.19
CA THR A 151 -0.70 -19.40 -2.73
C THR A 151 -0.41 -19.43 -1.23
N ARG A 152 0.23 -18.42 -0.69
CA ARG A 152 0.60 -18.30 0.73
C ARG A 152 -0.45 -17.61 1.58
N LYS A 153 -1.56 -17.13 0.97
CA LYS A 153 -2.64 -16.38 1.64
C LYS A 153 -2.13 -15.14 2.38
N VAL A 154 -1.12 -14.48 1.81
CA VAL A 154 -0.59 -13.22 2.35
C VAL A 154 -1.54 -12.08 1.99
N ARG A 155 -1.84 -11.21 2.95
CA ARG A 155 -2.68 -10.03 2.73
C ARG A 155 -1.97 -9.04 1.82
N MET A 156 -2.72 -8.48 0.86
CA MET A 156 -2.15 -7.57 -0.13
C MET A 156 -3.01 -6.32 -0.28
N VAL A 157 -2.36 -5.19 -0.47
CA VAL A 157 -2.96 -3.92 -0.93
C VAL A 157 -2.36 -3.62 -2.30
N ILE A 158 -3.23 -3.43 -3.29
CA ILE A 158 -2.85 -3.11 -4.67
C ILE A 158 -3.40 -1.73 -4.99
N ASP A 159 -2.56 -0.83 -5.51
CA ASP A 159 -2.94 0.55 -5.79
C ASP A 159 -2.24 1.08 -7.06
N ALA A 160 -2.65 2.24 -7.51
CA ALA A 160 -1.99 3.04 -8.56
C ALA A 160 -1.57 2.23 -9.80
N ASP A 161 -0.27 2.24 -10.14
CA ASP A 161 0.23 1.59 -11.36
C ASP A 161 -0.01 0.08 -11.40
N ALA A 162 -0.02 -0.59 -10.26
CA ALA A 162 -0.35 -2.03 -10.22
C ALA A 162 -1.82 -2.28 -10.61
N LEU A 163 -2.76 -1.44 -10.19
CA LEU A 163 -4.15 -1.53 -10.66
C LEU A 163 -4.26 -1.22 -12.16
N ASN A 164 -3.52 -0.22 -12.64
CA ASN A 164 -3.51 0.13 -14.06
C ASN A 164 -2.98 -1.05 -14.92
N MET A 165 -1.90 -1.69 -14.49
CA MET A 165 -1.34 -2.86 -15.18
C MET A 165 -2.34 -4.02 -15.21
N LEU A 166 -3.03 -4.30 -14.10
CA LEU A 166 -4.02 -5.36 -14.03
C LEU A 166 -5.25 -5.06 -14.89
N SER A 167 -5.69 -3.81 -14.98
CA SER A 167 -6.83 -3.42 -15.82
C SER A 167 -6.56 -3.59 -17.32
N GLY A 168 -5.31 -3.44 -17.75
CA GLY A 168 -4.89 -3.65 -19.14
C GLY A 168 -4.79 -5.12 -19.56
N HIS A 169 -4.83 -6.06 -18.60
CA HIS A 169 -4.67 -7.50 -18.83
C HIS A 169 -5.98 -8.29 -18.66
N THR A 170 -7.14 -7.61 -18.60
CA THR A 170 -8.45 -8.28 -18.68
C THR A 170 -8.75 -8.67 -20.12
N GLY A 171 -8.10 -9.71 -20.60
CA GLY A 171 -8.32 -10.40 -21.86
C GLY A 171 -8.63 -11.86 -21.62
#